data_cb28a6bd2a60e6f4e4150d81cb255685
#
_entry.id   cb28a6bd2a60e6f4e4150d81cb255685
#
_cell.length_a   1.000
_cell.length_b   1.000
_cell.length_c   1.000
_cell.angle_alpha   90.00
_cell.angle_beta   90.00
_cell.angle_gamma   90.00
#
_symmetry.space_group_name_H-M   'P 1'
#
loop_
_entity.id
_entity.type
_entity.pdbx_description
1 polymer ?
#
loop_
_entity_poly.entity_id
_entity_poly.type
_entity_poly.pdbx_seq_one_letter_code
_entity_poly.pdbx_strand_id
1 'polypeptide(L)'
;MCSIVALTGFQLSEAIHSRAVSCVEVSNAYLAQIDRLNPRVNAIVALQNRNELLAVAQERDQQLSNGQSMGVLHGFPQAPKDLMPVRGMLTTRGSPIFKDNLTTKDAVVFDRMRSAGAIFIGRTNTPEFGLGGHTYNPVYGTTRNAFDPSKTAGGSSGGAAVAVALRMLPLADGSDMLGSLRTPAAFNNIYGLRTSFGCVPNGPTEEVFLQQQFSVVGPMARNIPDLARLLSVQAGFDARLPLTRRQDNPLLFRQMSEGKGLERDFRGKRVGWLGDLGGHLPTEPGVMAQCIEAFKHFEAVGCTVEAVTPNFDFERLWRAWLDLRSFMVCGANTALYHDPAMRALLKPEAVWEIERGMRLSGQDIYRALRDRSAWYQVVLELLEQFDFLVMPTAQVFPFDAELDWPHSVGGHSMDSYHRWMQAVLPATMAGVPALSAPAGLGSHGLPVGIQIIGPPQADFSVLQIGHAYDQASGYARQLSPLLG
;
A
#
# COMPACT_ATOMS: atom_id res chain seq x y z
N MET A 1 5.58 -30.30 10.52
CA MET A 1 6.38 -29.08 10.55
C MET A 1 5.53 -27.95 9.95
N CYS A 2 5.50 -26.78 10.58
CA CYS A 2 4.81 -25.62 9.99
C CYS A 2 5.53 -25.24 8.67
N SER A 3 4.78 -24.97 7.61
CA SER A 3 5.38 -24.57 6.32
C SER A 3 6.13 -23.23 6.48
N ILE A 4 7.35 -23.10 5.96
CA ILE A 4 8.18 -21.89 6.02
C ILE A 4 7.37 -20.64 5.57
N VAL A 5 6.58 -20.76 4.49
CA VAL A 5 5.78 -19.65 3.98
C VAL A 5 4.60 -19.25 4.89
N ALA A 6 4.27 -20.06 5.89
CA ALA A 6 3.23 -19.74 6.87
C ALA A 6 3.75 -18.89 8.04
N LEU A 7 5.05 -18.87 8.27
CA LEU A 7 5.69 -18.12 9.35
C LEU A 7 5.38 -16.62 9.20
N THR A 8 5.23 -15.93 10.35
CA THR A 8 5.25 -14.46 10.38
C THR A 8 6.67 -13.97 10.07
N GLY A 9 6.82 -12.70 9.69
CA GLY A 9 8.15 -12.13 9.47
C GLY A 9 9.05 -12.21 10.70
N PHE A 10 8.48 -12.09 11.90
CA PHE A 10 9.24 -12.32 13.15
C PHE A 10 9.75 -13.75 13.25
N GLN A 11 8.86 -14.73 13.13
CA GLN A 11 9.20 -16.16 13.22
C GLN A 11 10.19 -16.56 12.12
N LEU A 12 10.03 -16.04 10.90
CA LEU A 12 10.96 -16.30 9.80
C LEU A 12 12.35 -15.73 10.10
N SER A 13 12.44 -14.51 10.61
CA SER A 13 13.71 -13.90 11.02
C SER A 13 14.39 -14.71 12.13
N GLU A 14 13.65 -15.13 13.15
CA GLU A 14 14.15 -15.99 14.23
C GLU A 14 14.67 -17.32 13.69
N ALA A 15 13.90 -17.97 12.82
CA ALA A 15 14.29 -19.28 12.23
C ALA A 15 15.56 -19.16 11.38
N ILE A 16 15.72 -18.07 10.60
CA ILE A 16 16.93 -17.82 9.81
C ILE A 16 18.12 -17.53 10.74
N HIS A 17 17.98 -16.60 11.69
CA HIS A 17 19.10 -16.18 12.54
C HIS A 17 19.55 -17.29 13.51
N SER A 18 18.64 -18.14 13.97
CA SER A 18 18.98 -19.33 14.75
C SER A 18 19.51 -20.49 13.89
N ARG A 19 19.49 -20.34 12.56
CA ARG A 19 19.84 -21.39 11.58
C ARG A 19 18.95 -22.64 11.67
N ALA A 20 17.73 -22.49 12.18
CA ALA A 20 16.71 -23.55 12.13
C ALA A 20 16.23 -23.81 10.69
N VAL A 21 16.32 -22.78 9.84
CA VAL A 21 16.18 -22.87 8.38
C VAL A 21 17.28 -22.05 7.71
N SER A 22 17.77 -22.51 6.57
CA SER A 22 18.72 -21.77 5.75
C SER A 22 18.00 -20.76 4.84
N CYS A 23 18.72 -19.73 4.40
CA CYS A 23 18.22 -18.77 3.39
C CYS A 23 17.92 -19.48 2.06
N VAL A 24 18.66 -20.55 1.73
CA VAL A 24 18.40 -21.41 0.56
C VAL A 24 17.06 -22.13 0.70
N GLU A 25 16.76 -22.74 1.87
CA GLU A 25 15.48 -23.40 2.12
C GLU A 25 14.32 -22.39 2.07
N VAL A 26 14.50 -21.21 2.65
CA VAL A 26 13.52 -20.13 2.60
C VAL A 26 13.27 -19.71 1.15
N SER A 27 14.33 -19.44 0.37
CA SER A 27 14.18 -19.04 -1.04
C SER A 27 13.46 -20.11 -1.85
N ASN A 28 13.82 -21.39 -1.69
CA ASN A 28 13.15 -22.50 -2.38
C ASN A 28 11.67 -22.63 -1.98
N ALA A 29 11.33 -22.47 -0.70
CA ALA A 29 9.95 -22.54 -0.23
C ALA A 29 9.06 -21.43 -0.85
N TYR A 30 9.56 -20.19 -0.90
CA TYR A 30 8.82 -19.08 -1.51
C TYR A 30 8.76 -19.19 -3.05
N LEU A 31 9.83 -19.62 -3.71
CA LEU A 31 9.82 -19.86 -5.16
C LEU A 31 8.84 -20.99 -5.53
N ALA A 32 8.79 -22.08 -4.76
CA ALA A 32 7.79 -23.13 -4.97
C ALA A 32 6.35 -22.64 -4.76
N GLN A 33 6.12 -21.74 -3.79
CA GLN A 33 4.81 -21.11 -3.58
C GLN A 33 4.42 -20.22 -4.77
N ILE A 34 5.37 -19.47 -5.33
CA ILE A 34 5.19 -18.65 -6.53
C ILE A 34 4.87 -19.55 -7.73
N ASP A 35 5.64 -20.61 -7.97
CA ASP A 35 5.40 -21.57 -9.06
C ASP A 35 3.97 -22.15 -9.00
N ARG A 36 3.47 -22.41 -7.79
CA ARG A 36 2.14 -22.99 -7.56
C ARG A 36 0.99 -22.02 -7.78
N LEU A 37 1.12 -20.76 -7.33
CA LEU A 37 0.00 -19.84 -7.22
C LEU A 37 0.05 -18.67 -8.22
N ASN A 38 1.23 -18.22 -8.58
CA ASN A 38 1.37 -17.04 -9.43
C ASN A 38 0.76 -17.19 -10.83
N PRO A 39 0.76 -18.37 -11.48
CA PRO A 39 0.07 -18.56 -12.77
C PRO A 39 -1.44 -18.29 -12.71
N ARG A 40 -2.06 -18.37 -11.52
CA ARG A 40 -3.50 -18.11 -11.33
C ARG A 40 -3.82 -16.63 -11.08
N VAL A 41 -2.85 -15.86 -10.60
CA VAL A 41 -3.09 -14.49 -10.09
C VAL A 41 -2.17 -13.43 -10.67
N ASN A 42 -1.05 -13.78 -11.28
CA ASN A 42 -0.11 -12.86 -11.94
C ASN A 42 0.32 -11.69 -11.03
N ALA A 43 0.73 -11.99 -9.80
CA ALA A 43 1.08 -11.00 -8.79
C ALA A 43 2.58 -10.61 -8.83
N ILE A 44 3.46 -11.61 -9.06
CA ILE A 44 4.91 -11.42 -9.16
C ILE A 44 5.31 -11.54 -10.62
N VAL A 45 6.00 -10.52 -11.12
CA VAL A 45 6.45 -10.39 -12.50
C VAL A 45 7.97 -10.20 -12.55
N ALA A 46 8.57 -10.27 -13.74
CA ALA A 46 10.01 -10.08 -13.93
C ALA A 46 10.87 -10.90 -12.93
N LEU A 47 10.48 -12.18 -12.69
CA LEU A 47 11.26 -13.09 -11.84
C LEU A 47 12.69 -13.18 -12.29
N GLN A 48 13.62 -13.13 -11.33
CA GLN A 48 15.05 -13.28 -11.57
C GLN A 48 15.44 -14.75 -11.79
N ASN A 49 16.63 -14.97 -12.33
CA ASN A 49 17.15 -16.31 -12.56
C ASN A 49 17.24 -17.09 -11.23
N ARG A 50 16.62 -18.27 -11.16
CA ARG A 50 16.57 -19.09 -9.95
C ARG A 50 17.96 -19.46 -9.43
N ASN A 51 18.91 -19.79 -10.31
CA ASN A 51 20.24 -20.19 -9.87
C ASN A 51 20.99 -18.99 -9.26
N GLU A 52 20.84 -17.80 -9.81
CA GLU A 52 21.42 -16.57 -9.26
C GLU A 52 20.82 -16.23 -7.90
N LEU A 53 19.50 -16.37 -7.76
CA LEU A 53 18.81 -16.16 -6.48
C LEU A 53 19.30 -17.13 -5.40
N LEU A 54 19.48 -18.41 -5.74
CA LEU A 54 19.98 -19.42 -4.80
C LEU A 54 21.45 -19.18 -4.45
N ALA A 55 22.27 -18.68 -5.38
CA ALA A 55 23.64 -18.26 -5.10
C ALA A 55 23.69 -17.12 -4.09
N VAL A 56 22.80 -16.11 -4.24
CA VAL A 56 22.68 -15.02 -3.25
C VAL A 56 22.20 -15.57 -1.90
N ALA A 57 21.26 -16.52 -1.89
CA ALA A 57 20.81 -17.15 -0.65
C ALA A 57 21.93 -17.92 0.06
N GLN A 58 22.76 -18.65 -0.69
CA GLN A 58 23.95 -19.31 -0.15
C GLN A 58 24.96 -18.33 0.46
N GLU A 59 25.17 -17.17 -0.20
CA GLU A 59 26.00 -16.09 0.35
C GLU A 59 25.46 -15.60 1.70
N ARG A 60 24.13 -15.44 1.84
CA ARG A 60 23.49 -15.07 3.12
C ARG A 60 23.72 -16.15 4.19
N ASP A 61 23.59 -17.43 3.85
CA ASP A 61 23.87 -18.55 4.78
C ASP A 61 25.33 -18.51 5.23
N GLN A 62 26.27 -18.28 4.32
CA GLN A 62 27.69 -18.17 4.66
C GLN A 62 27.98 -16.96 5.57
N GLN A 63 27.33 -15.82 5.34
CA GLN A 63 27.46 -14.64 6.21
C GLN A 63 27.00 -14.97 7.63
N LEU A 64 25.85 -15.62 7.82
CA LEU A 64 25.37 -16.02 9.14
C LEU A 64 26.28 -17.06 9.81
N SER A 65 26.84 -17.99 9.04
CA SER A 65 27.79 -18.98 9.59
C SER A 65 29.07 -18.31 10.15
N ASN A 66 29.44 -17.16 9.57
CA ASN A 66 30.57 -16.33 10.01
C ASN A 66 30.18 -15.32 11.11
N GLY A 67 28.94 -15.41 11.67
CA GLY A 67 28.45 -14.48 12.69
C GLY A 67 28.05 -13.08 12.14
N GLN A 68 27.90 -12.94 10.81
CA GLN A 68 27.57 -11.69 10.14
C GLN A 68 26.11 -11.67 9.70
N SER A 69 25.25 -10.94 10.40
CA SER A 69 23.89 -10.64 9.95
C SER A 69 23.87 -9.29 9.25
N MET A 70 23.15 -9.20 8.11
CA MET A 70 22.91 -7.91 7.44
C MET A 70 21.76 -7.13 8.08
N GLY A 71 20.92 -7.76 8.89
CA GLY A 71 19.80 -7.09 9.56
C GLY A 71 18.50 -7.89 9.56
N VAL A 72 17.40 -7.17 9.84
CA VAL A 72 16.07 -7.79 10.08
C VAL A 72 15.43 -8.42 8.85
N LEU A 73 15.94 -8.15 7.65
CA LEU A 73 15.50 -8.76 6.39
C LEU A 73 16.53 -9.74 5.83
N HIS A 74 17.49 -10.18 6.65
CA HIS A 74 18.52 -11.13 6.21
C HIS A 74 17.90 -12.42 5.67
N GLY A 75 18.13 -12.69 4.36
CA GLY A 75 17.58 -13.87 3.69
C GLY A 75 16.10 -13.79 3.31
N PHE A 76 15.42 -12.65 3.53
CA PHE A 76 14.01 -12.49 3.17
C PHE A 76 13.84 -12.34 1.66
N PRO A 77 13.02 -13.18 1.00
CA PRO A 77 12.61 -12.94 -0.37
C PRO A 77 11.72 -11.70 -0.45
N GLN A 78 12.04 -10.80 -1.36
CA GLN A 78 11.31 -9.56 -1.60
C GLN A 78 11.11 -9.34 -3.09
N ALA A 79 9.99 -8.73 -3.49
CA ALA A 79 9.72 -8.33 -4.85
C ALA A 79 9.24 -6.87 -4.84
N PRO A 80 10.15 -5.90 -5.02
CA PRO A 80 9.82 -4.48 -5.06
C PRO A 80 8.74 -4.14 -6.08
N LYS A 81 7.82 -3.23 -5.75
CA LYS A 81 6.79 -2.76 -6.68
C LYS A 81 7.43 -2.15 -7.94
N ASP A 82 6.90 -2.49 -9.11
CA ASP A 82 7.48 -2.10 -10.41
C ASP A 82 7.20 -0.63 -10.80
N LEU A 83 7.46 0.31 -9.89
CA LEU A 83 7.37 1.75 -10.15
C LEU A 83 8.67 2.51 -9.95
N MET A 84 9.48 2.09 -8.99
CA MET A 84 10.75 2.74 -8.66
C MET A 84 11.94 1.88 -9.05
N PRO A 85 13.12 2.48 -9.33
CA PRO A 85 14.29 1.77 -9.80
C PRO A 85 14.85 0.79 -8.77
N VAL A 86 15.21 -0.40 -9.25
CA VAL A 86 15.95 -1.42 -8.51
C VAL A 86 17.17 -1.82 -9.33
N ARG A 87 18.36 -1.63 -8.80
CA ARG A 87 19.62 -1.91 -9.49
C ARG A 87 19.68 -3.36 -9.97
N GLY A 88 19.96 -3.53 -11.27
CA GLY A 88 20.09 -4.81 -11.93
C GLY A 88 18.76 -5.47 -12.30
N MET A 89 17.64 -4.76 -12.16
CA MET A 89 16.31 -5.27 -12.49
C MET A 89 15.58 -4.35 -13.48
N LEU A 90 14.68 -4.94 -14.26
CA LEU A 90 13.74 -4.17 -15.08
C LEU A 90 12.84 -3.31 -14.18
N THR A 91 12.63 -2.07 -14.59
CA THR A 91 11.67 -1.15 -14.00
C THR A 91 10.78 -0.62 -15.11
N THR A 92 9.72 -1.36 -15.40
CA THR A 92 8.87 -1.10 -16.56
C THR A 92 7.79 -0.06 -16.29
N ARG A 93 7.47 0.18 -15.02
CA ARG A 93 6.31 0.99 -14.58
C ARG A 93 4.99 0.50 -15.18
N GLY A 94 4.92 -0.77 -15.60
CA GLY A 94 3.78 -1.34 -16.32
C GLY A 94 3.55 -0.73 -17.71
N SER A 95 4.49 0.03 -18.26
CA SER A 95 4.38 0.73 -19.54
C SER A 95 5.22 0.09 -20.64
N PRO A 96 4.69 -0.10 -21.84
CA PRO A 96 5.46 -0.54 -23.00
C PRO A 96 6.65 0.38 -23.32
N ILE A 97 6.56 1.66 -22.96
CA ILE A 97 7.63 2.65 -23.13
C ILE A 97 8.89 2.25 -22.37
N PHE A 98 8.74 1.62 -21.20
CA PHE A 98 9.83 1.25 -20.31
C PHE A 98 10.04 -0.27 -20.19
N LYS A 99 9.46 -1.09 -21.06
CA LYS A 99 9.49 -2.56 -20.94
C LYS A 99 10.88 -3.16 -20.83
N ASP A 100 11.88 -2.52 -21.46
CA ASP A 100 13.28 -2.96 -21.49
C ASP A 100 14.20 -2.09 -20.60
N ASN A 101 13.62 -1.27 -19.71
CA ASN A 101 14.38 -0.34 -18.88
C ASN A 101 15.09 -1.06 -17.72
N LEU A 102 16.31 -1.50 -17.95
CA LEU A 102 17.19 -2.06 -16.92
C LEU A 102 17.83 -0.93 -16.10
N THR A 103 17.53 -0.86 -14.81
CA THR A 103 18.00 0.23 -13.95
C THR A 103 19.33 -0.09 -13.28
N THR A 104 20.19 0.95 -13.14
CA THR A 104 21.56 0.83 -12.59
C THR A 104 21.69 1.33 -11.15
N LYS A 105 20.61 1.87 -10.56
CA LYS A 105 20.58 2.41 -9.20
C LYS A 105 19.35 1.90 -8.48
N ASP A 106 19.46 1.76 -7.15
CA ASP A 106 18.32 1.50 -6.29
C ASP A 106 17.63 2.82 -5.89
N ALA A 107 16.30 2.80 -5.78
CA ALA A 107 15.58 3.79 -4.97
C ALA A 107 16.01 3.67 -3.49
N VAL A 108 15.89 4.78 -2.73
CA VAL A 108 16.36 4.84 -1.33
C VAL A 108 15.83 3.67 -0.49
N VAL A 109 14.54 3.37 -0.61
CA VAL A 109 13.92 2.27 0.15
C VAL A 109 14.47 0.90 -0.22
N PHE A 110 14.79 0.67 -1.49
CA PHE A 110 15.31 -0.61 -1.97
C PHE A 110 16.80 -0.78 -1.66
N ASP A 111 17.58 0.30 -1.68
CA ASP A 111 18.95 0.29 -1.18
C ASP A 111 19.00 -0.08 0.31
N ARG A 112 18.10 0.49 1.13
CA ARG A 112 17.94 0.14 2.54
C ARG A 112 17.52 -1.31 2.76
N MET A 113 16.53 -1.80 1.99
CA MET A 113 16.07 -3.19 2.07
C MET A 113 17.17 -4.17 1.67
N ARG A 114 17.92 -3.88 0.61
CA ARG A 114 19.08 -4.68 0.19
C ARG A 114 20.16 -4.69 1.26
N SER A 115 20.47 -3.53 1.83
CA SER A 115 21.46 -3.39 2.91
C SER A 115 21.04 -4.11 4.19
N ALA A 116 19.74 -4.28 4.42
CA ALA A 116 19.18 -5.07 5.52
C ALA A 116 19.13 -6.59 5.24
N GLY A 117 19.62 -7.04 4.08
CA GLY A 117 19.80 -8.45 3.72
C GLY A 117 18.69 -9.05 2.87
N ALA A 118 17.74 -8.27 2.35
CA ALA A 118 16.69 -8.76 1.47
C ALA A 118 17.26 -9.36 0.17
N ILE A 119 16.63 -10.42 -0.31
CA ILE A 119 16.91 -11.06 -1.61
C ILE A 119 15.81 -10.67 -2.57
N PHE A 120 16.13 -9.85 -3.59
CA PHE A 120 15.13 -9.39 -4.57
C PHE A 120 14.90 -10.46 -5.63
N ILE A 121 13.74 -11.11 -5.58
CA ILE A 121 13.40 -12.27 -6.41
C ILE A 121 12.65 -11.92 -7.70
N GLY A 122 12.10 -10.71 -7.81
CA GLY A 122 11.29 -10.24 -8.94
C GLY A 122 10.70 -8.88 -8.64
N ARG A 123 9.62 -8.54 -9.33
CA ARG A 123 8.85 -7.31 -9.12
C ARG A 123 7.41 -7.66 -8.79
N THR A 124 6.69 -6.83 -8.03
CA THR A 124 5.23 -6.95 -7.91
C THR A 124 4.55 -6.11 -8.97
N ASN A 125 3.48 -6.66 -9.57
CA ASN A 125 2.75 -6.03 -10.66
C ASN A 125 2.01 -4.76 -10.21
N THR A 126 1.84 -3.81 -11.14
CA THR A 126 1.22 -2.50 -10.93
C THR A 126 0.50 -2.06 -12.21
N PRO A 127 -0.54 -1.22 -12.17
CA PRO A 127 -1.04 -0.57 -13.38
C PRO A 127 0.01 0.38 -13.96
N GLU A 128 -0.10 0.68 -15.24
CA GLU A 128 0.83 1.59 -15.92
C GLU A 128 0.96 2.92 -15.16
N PHE A 129 2.20 3.33 -14.86
CA PHE A 129 2.57 4.50 -14.03
C PHE A 129 1.93 4.53 -12.62
N GLY A 130 1.35 3.43 -12.16
CA GLY A 130 0.58 3.40 -10.91
C GLY A 130 -0.77 4.12 -11.02
N LEU A 131 -1.26 4.42 -12.23
CA LEU A 131 -2.52 5.11 -12.47
C LEU A 131 -3.71 4.15 -12.45
N GLY A 132 -4.57 4.32 -11.44
CA GLY A 132 -5.79 3.54 -11.24
C GLY A 132 -5.73 2.59 -10.06
N GLY A 133 -6.92 2.16 -9.63
CA GLY A 133 -7.13 1.25 -8.50
C GLY A 133 -7.35 -0.21 -8.93
N HIS A 134 -7.05 -0.54 -10.19
CA HIS A 134 -7.04 -1.90 -10.73
C HIS A 134 -5.66 -2.20 -11.31
N THR A 135 -5.07 -3.34 -10.93
CA THR A 135 -3.72 -3.72 -11.34
C THR A 135 -3.74 -4.51 -12.62
N TYR A 136 -3.65 -3.81 -13.74
CA TYR A 136 -3.44 -4.37 -15.08
C TYR A 136 -2.54 -3.45 -15.91
N ASN A 137 -1.79 -4.03 -16.84
CA ASN A 137 -0.96 -3.27 -17.77
C ASN A 137 -0.63 -4.10 -19.02
N PRO A 138 -0.23 -3.47 -20.15
CA PRO A 138 0.05 -4.17 -21.39
C PRO A 138 1.40 -4.93 -21.42
N VAL A 139 2.26 -4.76 -20.40
CA VAL A 139 3.55 -5.46 -20.31
C VAL A 139 3.40 -6.83 -19.68
N TYR A 140 2.65 -6.92 -18.56
CA TYR A 140 2.53 -8.13 -17.76
C TYR A 140 1.11 -8.67 -17.64
N GLY A 141 0.09 -7.92 -18.07
CA GLY A 141 -1.31 -8.31 -17.94
C GLY A 141 -1.90 -7.97 -16.57
N THR A 142 -3.02 -8.63 -16.25
CA THR A 142 -3.86 -8.36 -15.08
C THR A 142 -3.44 -9.18 -13.88
N THR A 143 -3.35 -8.54 -12.70
CA THR A 143 -3.27 -9.22 -11.41
C THR A 143 -4.67 -9.48 -10.88
N ARG A 144 -4.93 -10.74 -10.53
CA ARG A 144 -6.22 -11.24 -10.07
C ARG A 144 -6.25 -11.36 -8.55
N ASN A 145 -7.45 -11.25 -7.97
CA ASN A 145 -7.68 -11.25 -6.54
C ASN A 145 -7.26 -12.58 -5.88
N ALA A 146 -6.75 -12.50 -4.65
CA ALA A 146 -6.33 -13.66 -3.89
C ALA A 146 -7.50 -14.54 -3.40
N PHE A 147 -8.70 -13.99 -3.25
CA PHE A 147 -9.89 -14.72 -2.77
C PHE A 147 -10.74 -15.25 -3.92
N ASP A 148 -10.85 -14.49 -5.00
CA ASP A 148 -11.56 -14.88 -6.23
C ASP A 148 -10.79 -14.38 -7.47
N PRO A 149 -10.13 -15.25 -8.25
CA PRO A 149 -9.37 -14.85 -9.43
C PRO A 149 -10.21 -14.26 -10.58
N SER A 150 -11.53 -14.29 -10.52
CA SER A 150 -12.38 -13.55 -11.48
C SER A 150 -12.45 -12.06 -11.15
N LYS A 151 -11.96 -11.64 -9.99
CA LYS A 151 -12.05 -10.29 -9.46
C LYS A 151 -10.70 -9.55 -9.50
N THR A 152 -10.79 -8.21 -9.45
CA THR A 152 -9.62 -7.33 -9.36
C THR A 152 -8.86 -7.53 -8.04
N ALA A 153 -7.54 -7.48 -8.09
CA ALA A 153 -6.68 -7.40 -6.91
C ALA A 153 -6.72 -6.04 -6.20
N GLY A 154 -7.43 -5.07 -6.80
CA GLY A 154 -7.24 -3.68 -6.43
C GLY A 154 -5.92 -3.12 -6.97
N GLY A 155 -5.60 -1.87 -6.61
CA GLY A 155 -4.40 -1.20 -7.10
C GLY A 155 -4.09 0.12 -6.37
N SER A 156 -2.94 0.63 -6.69
CA SER A 156 -1.94 0.22 -7.67
C SER A 156 -0.92 -0.82 -7.14
N SER A 157 -0.92 -1.18 -5.85
CA SER A 157 -0.04 -2.23 -5.28
C SER A 157 -0.73 -3.61 -5.22
N GLY A 158 -1.52 -3.97 -6.26
CA GLY A 158 -2.28 -5.22 -6.29
C GLY A 158 -1.39 -6.46 -6.29
N GLY A 159 -0.29 -6.45 -7.06
CA GLY A 159 0.67 -7.54 -7.05
C GLY A 159 1.27 -7.78 -5.67
N ALA A 160 1.62 -6.72 -4.94
CA ALA A 160 2.14 -6.81 -3.56
C ALA A 160 1.09 -7.41 -2.60
N ALA A 161 -0.15 -6.90 -2.66
CA ALA A 161 -1.23 -7.38 -1.80
C ALA A 161 -1.52 -8.88 -1.99
N VAL A 162 -1.65 -9.31 -3.24
CA VAL A 162 -1.90 -10.72 -3.57
C VAL A 162 -0.73 -11.61 -3.20
N ALA A 163 0.51 -11.15 -3.44
CA ALA A 163 1.71 -11.91 -3.08
C ALA A 163 1.81 -12.15 -1.56
N VAL A 164 1.45 -11.16 -0.74
CA VAL A 164 1.40 -11.28 0.73
C VAL A 164 0.25 -12.17 1.17
N ALA A 165 -0.97 -11.96 0.64
CA ALA A 165 -2.15 -12.75 0.99
C ALA A 165 -1.95 -14.25 0.69
N LEU A 166 -1.33 -14.56 -0.44
CA LEU A 166 -1.06 -15.93 -0.89
C LEU A 166 0.29 -16.49 -0.39
N ARG A 167 0.97 -15.80 0.52
CA ARG A 167 2.24 -16.24 1.11
C ARG A 167 3.35 -16.47 0.06
N MET A 168 3.29 -15.78 -1.08
CA MET A 168 4.36 -15.73 -2.09
C MET A 168 5.48 -14.75 -1.68
N LEU A 169 5.17 -13.86 -0.72
CA LEU A 169 6.12 -12.99 -0.02
C LEU A 169 5.77 -12.98 1.47
N PRO A 170 6.76 -12.85 2.37
CA PRO A 170 6.48 -12.71 3.81
C PRO A 170 5.81 -11.37 4.14
N LEU A 171 6.23 -10.32 3.49
CA LEU A 171 5.77 -8.93 3.54
C LEU A 171 6.16 -8.24 2.24
N ALA A 172 5.58 -7.08 1.90
CA ALA A 172 5.88 -6.37 0.66
C ALA A 172 5.86 -4.85 0.84
N ASP A 173 6.60 -4.15 -0.01
CA ASP A 173 6.46 -2.70 -0.20
C ASP A 173 5.31 -2.36 -1.15
N GLY A 174 4.85 -1.13 -1.06
CA GLY A 174 3.94 -0.51 -2.00
C GLY A 174 4.04 1.00 -1.95
N SER A 175 3.19 1.67 -2.70
CA SER A 175 3.06 3.13 -2.68
C SER A 175 1.59 3.53 -2.66
N ASP A 176 1.29 4.71 -2.11
CA ASP A 176 -0.09 5.21 -1.98
C ASP A 176 -0.15 6.71 -2.29
N MET A 177 -0.81 7.06 -3.38
CA MET A 177 -1.17 8.43 -3.71
C MET A 177 -2.67 8.66 -3.53
N LEU A 178 -3.51 7.68 -3.93
CA LEU A 178 -4.96 7.63 -3.70
C LEU A 178 -5.35 6.19 -3.39
N GLY A 179 -5.00 5.70 -2.20
CA GLY A 179 -5.40 4.38 -1.74
C GLY A 179 -4.57 3.20 -2.24
N SER A 180 -3.44 3.42 -2.93
CA SER A 180 -2.72 2.33 -3.60
C SER A 180 -1.99 1.35 -2.68
N LEU A 181 -1.92 1.58 -1.37
CA LEU A 181 -1.61 0.59 -0.33
C LEU A 181 -2.90 0.05 0.29
N ARG A 182 -3.86 0.96 0.55
CA ARG A 182 -5.06 0.69 1.33
C ARG A 182 -6.09 -0.14 0.57
N THR A 183 -6.46 0.27 -0.65
CA THR A 183 -7.46 -0.44 -1.46
C THR A 183 -7.06 -1.90 -1.77
N PRO A 184 -5.84 -2.20 -2.28
CA PRO A 184 -5.47 -3.58 -2.53
C PRO A 184 -5.32 -4.40 -1.24
N ALA A 185 -4.93 -3.79 -0.10
CA ALA A 185 -4.93 -4.47 1.19
C ALA A 185 -6.35 -4.87 1.61
N ALA A 186 -7.33 -3.95 1.49
CA ALA A 186 -8.74 -4.23 1.76
C ALA A 186 -9.29 -5.36 0.89
N PHE A 187 -8.94 -5.37 -0.40
CA PHE A 187 -9.43 -6.36 -1.36
C PHE A 187 -8.80 -7.74 -1.22
N ASN A 188 -7.70 -7.89 -0.48
CA ASN A 188 -6.98 -9.15 -0.30
C ASN A 188 -6.83 -9.56 1.18
N ASN A 189 -7.63 -8.99 2.09
CA ASN A 189 -7.70 -9.34 3.51
C ASN A 189 -6.35 -9.26 4.25
N ILE A 190 -5.57 -8.21 3.98
CA ILE A 190 -4.29 -7.94 4.65
C ILE A 190 -4.24 -6.50 5.17
N TYR A 191 -3.17 -6.15 5.86
CA TYR A 191 -2.89 -4.78 6.28
C TYR A 191 -2.06 -4.04 5.25
N GLY A 192 -2.40 -2.76 5.01
CA GLY A 192 -1.61 -1.85 4.18
C GLY A 192 -1.56 -0.46 4.82
N LEU A 193 -0.37 0.04 5.10
CA LEU A 193 -0.17 1.32 5.78
C LEU A 193 0.24 2.42 4.81
N ARG A 194 -0.65 3.39 4.59
CA ARG A 194 -0.25 4.70 4.11
C ARG A 194 0.44 5.43 5.26
N THR A 195 1.76 5.64 5.16
CA THR A 195 2.51 6.40 6.15
C THR A 195 2.20 7.89 6.06
N SER A 196 2.49 8.63 7.13
CA SER A 196 2.60 10.10 7.03
C SER A 196 3.65 10.47 5.98
N PHE A 197 3.44 11.57 5.25
CA PHE A 197 4.48 12.03 4.32
C PHE A 197 5.79 12.31 5.07
N GLY A 198 6.91 12.00 4.44
CA GLY A 198 8.24 12.16 5.02
C GLY A 198 8.66 11.06 6.01
N CYS A 199 7.79 10.14 6.42
CA CYS A 199 8.16 8.99 7.24
C CYS A 199 9.10 8.05 6.46
N VAL A 200 8.73 7.71 5.24
CA VAL A 200 9.54 6.87 4.35
C VAL A 200 10.03 7.71 3.17
N PRO A 201 11.34 7.72 2.87
CA PRO A 201 11.89 8.41 1.72
C PRO A 201 11.34 7.82 0.40
N ASN A 202 10.66 8.64 -0.39
CA ASN A 202 10.07 8.24 -1.67
C ASN A 202 10.87 8.85 -2.83
N GLY A 203 11.95 8.20 -3.25
CA GLY A 203 12.79 8.73 -4.33
C GLY A 203 14.01 7.88 -4.64
N PRO A 204 14.85 8.33 -5.57
CA PRO A 204 14.88 9.69 -6.14
C PRO A 204 13.75 9.97 -7.13
N THR A 205 13.31 11.24 -7.17
CA THR A 205 12.36 11.79 -8.14
C THR A 205 12.88 13.16 -8.62
N GLU A 206 12.42 13.64 -9.76
CA GLU A 206 12.82 14.96 -10.27
C GLU A 206 12.23 16.09 -9.42
N GLU A 207 11.00 15.91 -8.93
CA GLU A 207 10.32 16.84 -8.04
C GLU A 207 10.25 16.24 -6.63
N VAL A 208 10.87 16.89 -5.64
CA VAL A 208 11.09 16.34 -4.29
C VAL A 208 10.26 17.03 -3.20
N PHE A 209 9.43 18.01 -3.54
CA PHE A 209 8.63 18.76 -2.56
C PHE A 209 7.14 18.41 -2.64
N LEU A 210 6.46 18.75 -3.73
CA LEU A 210 5.00 18.59 -3.84
C LEU A 210 4.59 17.11 -3.89
N GLN A 211 5.24 16.33 -4.75
CA GLN A 211 4.91 14.92 -4.93
C GLN A 211 5.06 14.10 -3.64
N GLN A 212 6.07 14.41 -2.82
CA GLN A 212 6.32 13.75 -1.53
C GLN A 212 5.17 13.92 -0.52
N GLN A 213 4.38 14.97 -0.65
CA GLN A 213 3.24 15.22 0.24
C GLN A 213 2.00 14.40 -0.14
N PHE A 214 1.94 13.84 -1.33
CA PHE A 214 0.81 13.05 -1.84
C PHE A 214 1.12 11.58 -1.97
N SER A 215 2.24 11.26 -2.64
CA SER A 215 2.68 9.89 -2.87
C SER A 215 3.63 9.47 -1.76
N VAL A 216 3.26 8.42 -1.03
CA VAL A 216 4.07 7.83 0.01
C VAL A 216 4.40 6.38 -0.31
N VAL A 217 5.51 5.89 0.23
CA VAL A 217 5.85 4.47 0.25
C VAL A 217 5.48 3.91 1.61
N GLY A 218 5.05 2.65 1.65
CA GLY A 218 4.69 2.00 2.90
C GLY A 218 4.63 0.48 2.77
N PRO A 219 4.46 -0.20 3.92
CA PRO A 219 4.44 -1.66 4.00
C PRO A 219 3.05 -2.25 3.80
N MET A 220 3.05 -3.50 3.34
CA MET A 220 1.90 -4.40 3.31
C MET A 220 2.28 -5.73 3.97
N ALA A 221 1.43 -6.24 4.87
CA ALA A 221 1.70 -7.47 5.60
C ALA A 221 0.41 -8.14 6.12
N ARG A 222 0.53 -9.40 6.58
CA ARG A 222 -0.58 -10.16 7.17
C ARG A 222 -0.87 -9.81 8.63
N ASN A 223 0.01 -9.04 9.27
CA ASN A 223 -0.12 -8.62 10.68
C ASN A 223 0.64 -7.31 10.91
N ILE A 224 0.37 -6.66 12.03
CA ILE A 224 0.97 -5.36 12.36
C ILE A 224 2.47 -5.43 12.70
N PRO A 225 2.98 -6.43 13.44
CA PRO A 225 4.42 -6.57 13.66
C PRO A 225 5.24 -6.63 12.37
N ASP A 226 4.73 -7.28 11.33
CA ASP A 226 5.41 -7.40 10.04
C ASP A 226 5.39 -6.07 9.25
N LEU A 227 4.32 -5.24 9.37
CA LEU A 227 4.35 -3.85 8.87
C LEU A 227 5.47 -3.05 9.53
N ALA A 228 5.56 -3.13 10.87
CA ALA A 228 6.59 -2.44 11.63
C ALA A 228 8.00 -2.93 11.27
N ARG A 229 8.16 -4.23 10.96
CA ARG A 229 9.44 -4.79 10.50
C ARG A 229 9.92 -4.13 9.20
N LEU A 230 9.04 -3.99 8.21
CA LEU A 230 9.43 -3.35 6.96
C LEU A 230 9.69 -1.85 7.15
N LEU A 231 8.88 -1.16 7.97
CA LEU A 231 9.11 0.25 8.32
C LEU A 231 10.43 0.47 9.05
N SER A 232 10.89 -0.47 9.89
CA SER A 232 12.18 -0.36 10.59
C SER A 232 13.38 -0.28 9.63
N VAL A 233 13.17 -0.69 8.38
CA VAL A 233 14.18 -0.61 7.32
C VAL A 233 13.92 0.58 6.38
N GLN A 234 12.66 0.84 6.06
CA GLN A 234 12.29 1.86 5.07
C GLN A 234 12.30 3.28 5.64
N ALA A 235 11.84 3.47 6.89
CA ALA A 235 11.65 4.79 7.50
C ALA A 235 12.94 5.52 7.81
N GLY A 236 12.81 6.83 8.05
CA GLY A 236 13.88 7.69 8.55
C GLY A 236 14.45 8.65 7.51
N PHE A 237 15.25 9.57 7.98
CA PHE A 237 15.79 10.70 7.22
C PHE A 237 16.68 10.29 6.05
N ASP A 238 16.54 10.99 4.93
CA ASP A 238 17.46 10.98 3.79
C ASP A 238 17.65 12.40 3.27
N ALA A 239 18.89 12.88 3.23
CA ALA A 239 19.21 14.27 2.87
C ALA A 239 18.85 14.63 1.42
N ARG A 240 18.65 13.65 0.54
CA ARG A 240 18.23 13.85 -0.85
C ARG A 240 16.75 14.20 -0.97
N LEU A 241 15.97 13.97 0.08
CA LEU A 241 14.52 14.14 0.13
C LEU A 241 14.16 15.05 1.31
N PRO A 242 14.03 16.36 1.07
CA PRO A 242 14.02 17.38 2.13
C PRO A 242 12.84 17.29 3.10
N LEU A 243 11.74 16.66 2.70
CA LEU A 243 10.57 16.46 3.57
C LEU A 243 10.67 15.23 4.47
N THR A 244 11.76 14.44 4.39
CA THR A 244 11.95 13.29 5.29
C THR A 244 12.27 13.72 6.70
N ARG A 245 11.75 12.98 7.69
CA ARG A 245 11.76 13.39 9.10
C ARG A 245 12.83 12.66 9.89
N ARG A 246 13.52 13.38 10.78
CA ARG A 246 14.52 12.81 11.70
C ARG A 246 13.88 12.13 12.92
N GLN A 247 12.64 12.51 13.27
CA GLN A 247 11.93 11.96 14.43
C GLN A 247 11.44 10.52 14.23
N ASP A 248 11.27 10.10 12.99
CA ASP A 248 10.86 8.72 12.68
C ASP A 248 12.03 7.78 12.96
N ASN A 249 12.12 7.34 14.20
CA ASN A 249 13.19 6.48 14.68
C ASN A 249 12.95 5.02 14.23
N PRO A 250 13.74 4.49 13.29
CA PRO A 250 13.61 3.10 12.85
C PRO A 250 13.70 2.07 13.97
N LEU A 251 14.41 2.40 15.08
CA LEU A 251 14.52 1.51 16.22
C LEU A 251 13.19 1.26 16.93
N LEU A 252 12.29 2.26 16.97
CA LEU A 252 10.97 2.07 17.55
C LEU A 252 10.13 1.11 16.70
N PHE A 253 10.15 1.24 15.37
CA PHE A 253 9.52 0.28 14.48
C PHE A 253 10.12 -1.12 14.62
N ARG A 254 11.44 -1.22 14.81
CA ARG A 254 12.08 -2.50 15.08
C ARG A 254 11.61 -3.12 16.39
N GLN A 255 11.50 -2.36 17.47
CA GLN A 255 10.94 -2.84 18.74
C GLN A 255 9.50 -3.34 18.56
N MET A 256 8.66 -2.61 17.82
CA MET A 256 7.30 -3.06 17.49
C MET A 256 7.29 -4.37 16.70
N SER A 257 8.24 -4.57 15.78
CA SER A 257 8.34 -5.82 15.00
C SER A 257 8.72 -7.03 15.87
N GLU A 258 9.28 -6.77 17.05
CA GLU A 258 9.62 -7.76 18.07
C GLU A 258 8.52 -7.89 19.16
N GLY A 259 7.36 -7.26 18.94
CA GLY A 259 6.23 -7.25 19.88
C GLY A 259 6.34 -6.21 21.00
N LYS A 260 7.40 -5.40 21.04
CA LYS A 260 7.61 -4.40 22.07
C LYS A 260 6.99 -3.06 21.69
N GLY A 261 6.18 -2.45 22.59
CA GLY A 261 5.57 -1.14 22.37
C GLY A 261 4.36 -1.11 21.41
N LEU A 262 3.87 -2.27 20.95
CA LEU A 262 2.58 -2.37 20.23
C LEU A 262 1.40 -2.35 21.18
N GLU A 263 1.56 -2.94 22.35
CA GLU A 263 0.52 -2.96 23.37
C GLU A 263 0.32 -1.57 23.97
N ARG A 264 -0.93 -1.12 23.97
CA ARG A 264 -1.37 0.15 24.55
C ARG A 264 -2.78 0.00 25.07
N ASP A 265 -3.09 0.67 26.18
CA ASP A 265 -4.45 0.76 26.70
C ASP A 265 -5.27 1.76 25.87
N PHE A 266 -6.39 1.30 25.32
CA PHE A 266 -7.30 2.10 24.50
C PHE A 266 -8.61 2.40 25.22
N ARG A 267 -8.75 2.05 26.52
CA ARG A 267 -9.96 2.35 27.31
C ARG A 267 -10.22 3.85 27.37
N GLY A 268 -11.43 4.24 27.02
CA GLY A 268 -11.86 5.63 26.98
C GLY A 268 -11.37 6.43 25.78
N LYS A 269 -10.69 5.78 24.80
CA LYS A 269 -10.32 6.41 23.52
C LYS A 269 -11.56 6.52 22.63
N ARG A 270 -11.66 7.65 21.92
CA ARG A 270 -12.78 7.96 21.03
C ARG A 270 -12.38 7.77 19.56
N VAL A 271 -13.22 7.06 18.82
CA VAL A 271 -13.03 6.81 17.37
C VAL A 271 -14.20 7.46 16.63
N GLY A 272 -13.89 8.42 15.75
CA GLY A 272 -14.89 9.10 14.92
C GLY A 272 -15.19 8.30 13.67
N TRP A 273 -16.43 7.85 13.49
CA TRP A 273 -16.90 7.20 12.27
C TRP A 273 -17.34 8.23 11.23
N LEU A 274 -16.58 8.37 10.15
CA LEU A 274 -16.88 9.30 9.04
C LEU A 274 -17.92 8.76 8.06
N GLY A 275 -18.17 7.45 8.08
CA GLY A 275 -19.17 6.78 7.24
C GLY A 275 -18.97 7.03 5.76
N ASP A 276 -20.07 7.43 5.13
CA ASP A 276 -20.14 7.84 3.73
C ASP A 276 -20.02 9.36 3.56
N LEU A 277 -19.47 10.06 4.56
CA LEU A 277 -19.34 11.52 4.59
C LEU A 277 -20.69 12.25 4.50
N GLY A 278 -21.71 11.71 5.21
CA GLY A 278 -23.05 12.27 5.21
C GLY A 278 -23.82 12.08 3.92
N GLY A 279 -23.63 10.95 3.24
CA GLY A 279 -24.29 10.60 1.98
C GLY A 279 -23.54 11.07 0.73
N HIS A 280 -22.35 11.65 0.88
CA HIS A 280 -21.56 12.12 -0.28
C HIS A 280 -20.87 10.97 -1.03
N LEU A 281 -20.51 9.89 -0.34
CA LEU A 281 -19.84 8.73 -0.94
C LEU A 281 -20.86 7.63 -1.28
N PRO A 282 -21.21 7.43 -2.55
CA PRO A 282 -21.98 6.26 -2.92
C PRO A 282 -21.16 4.99 -2.65
N THR A 283 -21.79 3.99 -2.04
CA THR A 283 -21.16 2.70 -1.73
C THR A 283 -21.98 1.55 -2.30
N GLU A 284 -21.31 0.47 -2.66
CA GLU A 284 -21.96 -0.78 -3.02
C GLU A 284 -22.71 -1.35 -1.81
N PRO A 285 -23.92 -1.92 -1.97
CA PRO A 285 -24.68 -2.52 -0.89
C PRO A 285 -23.85 -3.56 -0.12
N GLY A 286 -23.83 -3.44 1.21
CA GLY A 286 -23.09 -4.34 2.10
C GLY A 286 -21.74 -3.79 2.59
N VAL A 287 -21.10 -2.89 1.88
CA VAL A 287 -19.79 -2.32 2.29
C VAL A 287 -19.91 -1.61 3.64
N MET A 288 -20.88 -0.70 3.77
CA MET A 288 -21.09 0.05 5.02
C MET A 288 -21.46 -0.88 6.17
N ALA A 289 -22.37 -1.83 5.95
CA ALA A 289 -22.79 -2.78 6.97
C ALA A 289 -21.61 -3.61 7.51
N GLN A 290 -20.73 -4.08 6.61
CA GLN A 290 -19.54 -4.84 7.02
C GLN A 290 -18.55 -4.00 7.82
N CYS A 291 -18.38 -2.72 7.49
CA CYS A 291 -17.54 -1.81 8.29
C CYS A 291 -18.14 -1.50 9.66
N ILE A 292 -19.48 -1.37 9.76
CA ILE A 292 -20.17 -1.16 11.05
C ILE A 292 -20.04 -2.39 11.95
N GLU A 293 -20.13 -3.60 11.39
CA GLU A 293 -19.87 -4.83 12.14
C GLU A 293 -18.46 -4.89 12.77
N ALA A 294 -17.48 -4.19 12.19
CA ALA A 294 -16.13 -4.11 12.73
C ALA A 294 -16.03 -3.24 14.00
N PHE A 295 -17.03 -2.40 14.34
CA PHE A 295 -16.98 -1.51 15.51
C PHE A 295 -16.84 -2.28 16.81
N LYS A 296 -17.50 -3.44 16.93
CA LYS A 296 -17.39 -4.31 18.12
C LYS A 296 -15.95 -4.64 18.52
N HIS A 297 -15.01 -4.59 17.56
CA HIS A 297 -13.60 -4.87 17.85
C HIS A 297 -12.87 -3.64 18.40
N PHE A 298 -13.26 -2.42 18.02
CA PHE A 298 -12.80 -1.20 18.68
C PHE A 298 -13.39 -1.10 20.09
N GLU A 299 -14.67 -1.44 20.27
CA GLU A 299 -15.33 -1.48 21.58
C GLU A 299 -14.72 -2.54 22.50
N ALA A 300 -14.37 -3.71 21.97
CA ALA A 300 -13.71 -4.78 22.73
C ALA A 300 -12.34 -4.39 23.29
N VAL A 301 -11.63 -3.45 22.65
CA VAL A 301 -10.36 -2.91 23.16
C VAL A 301 -10.56 -1.65 24.02
N GLY A 302 -11.81 -1.26 24.29
CA GLY A 302 -12.18 -0.19 25.20
C GLY A 302 -12.40 1.18 24.57
N CYS A 303 -12.41 1.27 23.23
CA CYS A 303 -12.79 2.50 22.53
C CYS A 303 -14.30 2.71 22.53
N THR A 304 -14.72 3.97 22.33
CA THR A 304 -16.09 4.30 21.90
C THR A 304 -16.07 4.70 20.43
N VAL A 305 -17.04 4.22 19.63
CA VAL A 305 -17.18 4.60 18.21
C VAL A 305 -18.39 5.50 18.06
N GLU A 306 -18.18 6.70 17.55
CA GLU A 306 -19.22 7.72 17.43
C GLU A 306 -19.29 8.25 15.98
N ALA A 307 -20.50 8.34 15.43
CA ALA A 307 -20.67 8.87 14.08
C ALA A 307 -20.41 10.40 14.07
N VAL A 308 -19.67 10.85 13.08
CA VAL A 308 -19.40 12.27 12.85
C VAL A 308 -19.35 12.57 11.36
N THR A 309 -20.04 13.62 10.95
CA THR A 309 -19.98 14.13 9.57
C THR A 309 -19.16 15.40 9.54
N PRO A 310 -18.02 15.42 8.83
CA PRO A 310 -17.22 16.63 8.68
C PRO A 310 -18.02 17.75 7.97
N ASN A 311 -17.94 18.95 8.49
CA ASN A 311 -18.55 20.12 7.83
C ASN A 311 -17.62 20.65 6.73
N PHE A 312 -17.67 20.01 5.55
CA PHE A 312 -16.84 20.38 4.41
C PHE A 312 -17.55 20.06 3.07
N ASP A 313 -17.30 20.85 2.06
CA ASP A 313 -17.73 20.56 0.68
C ASP A 313 -16.79 19.51 0.04
N PHE A 314 -17.24 18.27 -0.03
CA PHE A 314 -16.44 17.15 -0.57
C PHE A 314 -16.26 17.22 -2.09
N GLU A 315 -17.15 17.91 -2.83
CA GLU A 315 -16.93 18.18 -4.25
C GLU A 315 -15.81 19.20 -4.45
N ARG A 316 -15.69 20.18 -3.55
CA ARG A 316 -14.56 21.10 -3.52
C ARG A 316 -13.24 20.36 -3.24
N LEU A 317 -13.25 19.40 -2.30
CA LEU A 317 -12.09 18.55 -2.02
C LEU A 317 -11.70 17.67 -3.22
N TRP A 318 -12.70 17.11 -3.89
CA TRP A 318 -12.49 16.29 -5.09
C TRP A 318 -11.90 17.10 -6.24
N ARG A 319 -12.44 18.30 -6.52
CA ARG A 319 -11.87 19.21 -7.52
C ARG A 319 -10.41 19.56 -7.21
N ALA A 320 -10.11 19.89 -5.95
CA ALA A 320 -8.74 20.17 -5.53
C ALA A 320 -7.80 18.99 -5.77
N TRP A 321 -8.27 17.78 -5.50
CA TRP A 321 -7.55 16.55 -5.81
C TRP A 321 -7.29 16.39 -7.30
N LEU A 322 -8.32 16.53 -8.13
CA LEU A 322 -8.19 16.42 -9.59
C LEU A 322 -7.16 17.41 -10.15
N ASP A 323 -7.19 18.65 -9.70
CA ASP A 323 -6.27 19.69 -10.16
C ASP A 323 -4.83 19.38 -9.76
N LEU A 324 -4.58 19.07 -8.49
CA LEU A 324 -3.23 18.77 -7.99
C LEU A 324 -2.67 17.48 -8.59
N ARG A 325 -3.50 16.45 -8.73
CA ARG A 325 -3.07 15.19 -9.34
C ARG A 325 -2.73 15.35 -10.82
N SER A 326 -3.63 15.95 -11.60
CA SER A 326 -3.39 16.14 -13.03
C SER A 326 -2.18 17.06 -13.28
N PHE A 327 -1.96 18.07 -12.43
CA PHE A 327 -0.75 18.87 -12.46
C PHE A 327 0.52 18.04 -12.27
N MET A 328 0.56 17.17 -11.26
CA MET A 328 1.72 16.32 -10.98
C MET A 328 1.96 15.28 -12.07
N VAL A 329 0.89 14.62 -12.55
CA VAL A 329 0.99 13.61 -13.61
C VAL A 329 1.42 14.25 -14.93
N CYS A 330 0.88 15.43 -15.26
CA CYS A 330 1.29 16.20 -16.42
C CYS A 330 2.77 16.57 -16.32
N GLY A 331 3.21 17.17 -15.21
CA GLY A 331 4.60 17.57 -15.04
C GLY A 331 5.59 16.42 -15.24
N ALA A 332 5.26 15.25 -14.69
CA ALA A 332 6.13 14.08 -14.77
C ALA A 332 6.15 13.40 -16.16
N ASN A 333 5.13 13.57 -17.00
CA ASN A 333 4.96 12.78 -18.22
C ASN A 333 4.75 13.60 -19.50
N THR A 334 4.80 14.94 -19.44
CA THR A 334 4.60 15.82 -20.59
C THR A 334 5.56 15.51 -21.76
N ALA A 335 6.82 15.16 -21.47
CA ALA A 335 7.79 14.81 -22.49
C ALA A 335 7.36 13.57 -23.30
N LEU A 336 6.80 12.55 -22.63
CA LEU A 336 6.27 11.34 -23.29
C LEU A 336 5.05 11.66 -24.16
N TYR A 337 4.22 12.61 -23.73
CA TYR A 337 3.03 13.00 -24.46
C TYR A 337 3.35 13.78 -25.73
N HIS A 338 4.40 14.61 -25.75
CA HIS A 338 4.82 15.39 -26.92
C HIS A 338 5.57 14.58 -27.96
N ASP A 339 6.08 13.42 -27.61
CA ASP A 339 6.64 12.44 -28.58
C ASP A 339 5.48 11.60 -29.16
N PRO A 340 5.18 11.69 -30.47
CA PRO A 340 4.06 10.94 -31.06
C PRO A 340 4.17 9.43 -30.92
N ALA A 341 5.38 8.88 -30.96
CA ALA A 341 5.62 7.44 -30.83
C ALA A 341 5.37 6.97 -29.37
N MET A 342 5.81 7.75 -28.39
CA MET A 342 5.57 7.45 -26.98
C MET A 342 4.11 7.70 -26.59
N ARG A 343 3.50 8.79 -27.09
CA ARG A 343 2.08 9.09 -26.84
C ARG A 343 1.15 7.96 -27.27
N ALA A 344 1.43 7.32 -28.42
CA ALA A 344 0.63 6.21 -28.93
C ALA A 344 0.66 4.96 -28.02
N LEU A 345 1.63 4.87 -27.11
CA LEU A 345 1.79 3.79 -26.15
C LEU A 345 1.23 4.10 -24.77
N LEU A 346 0.85 5.37 -24.50
CA LEU A 346 0.27 5.77 -23.21
C LEU A 346 -1.15 5.24 -23.06
N LYS A 347 -1.47 4.76 -21.86
CA LYS A 347 -2.86 4.39 -21.53
C LYS A 347 -3.79 5.63 -21.57
N PRO A 348 -5.10 5.44 -21.87
CA PRO A 348 -6.06 6.56 -21.97
C PRO A 348 -6.10 7.46 -20.74
N GLU A 349 -6.05 6.89 -19.53
CA GLU A 349 -6.07 7.65 -18.29
C GLU A 349 -4.83 8.53 -18.12
N ALA A 350 -3.66 8.10 -18.59
CA ALA A 350 -2.46 8.93 -18.57
C ALA A 350 -2.61 10.11 -19.52
N VAL A 351 -3.13 9.88 -20.71
CA VAL A 351 -3.43 10.94 -21.69
C VAL A 351 -4.41 11.94 -21.09
N TRP A 352 -5.51 11.46 -20.49
CA TRP A 352 -6.52 12.30 -19.85
C TRP A 352 -5.94 13.17 -18.73
N GLU A 353 -5.11 12.61 -17.84
CA GLU A 353 -4.44 13.35 -16.77
C GLU A 353 -3.50 14.44 -17.32
N ILE A 354 -2.71 14.11 -18.34
CA ILE A 354 -1.76 15.06 -18.94
C ILE A 354 -2.52 16.20 -19.62
N GLU A 355 -3.52 15.89 -20.44
CA GLU A 355 -4.30 16.91 -21.16
C GLU A 355 -5.07 17.81 -20.20
N ARG A 356 -5.60 17.25 -19.09
CA ARG A 356 -6.23 18.03 -18.03
C ARG A 356 -5.20 18.96 -17.36
N GLY A 357 -4.03 18.44 -17.00
CA GLY A 357 -2.95 19.19 -16.35
C GLY A 357 -2.44 20.35 -17.20
N MET A 358 -2.31 20.19 -18.53
CA MET A 358 -1.91 21.25 -19.43
C MET A 358 -2.89 22.43 -19.50
N ARG A 359 -4.16 22.24 -19.14
CA ARG A 359 -5.18 23.31 -19.11
C ARG A 359 -5.20 24.12 -17.81
N LEU A 360 -4.51 23.64 -16.75
CA LEU A 360 -4.51 24.29 -15.45
C LEU A 360 -3.62 25.53 -15.42
N SER A 361 -4.13 26.60 -14.86
CA SER A 361 -3.36 27.81 -14.56
C SER A 361 -2.68 27.72 -13.19
N GLY A 362 -1.69 28.55 -12.93
CA GLY A 362 -1.10 28.69 -11.60
C GLY A 362 -2.12 29.10 -10.52
N GLN A 363 -3.19 29.83 -10.91
CA GLN A 363 -4.28 30.20 -10.01
C GLN A 363 -5.16 29.00 -9.62
N ASP A 364 -5.38 28.05 -10.54
CA ASP A 364 -6.12 26.82 -10.26
C ASP A 364 -5.35 25.98 -9.25
N ILE A 365 -4.04 25.84 -9.42
CA ILE A 365 -3.18 25.11 -8.49
C ILE A 365 -3.16 25.76 -7.11
N TYR A 366 -3.03 27.10 -7.04
CA TYR A 366 -3.05 27.81 -5.76
C TYR A 366 -4.40 27.67 -5.04
N ARG A 367 -5.51 27.72 -5.76
CA ARG A 367 -6.86 27.47 -5.23
C ARG A 367 -6.94 26.04 -4.66
N ALA A 368 -6.50 25.04 -5.42
CA ALA A 368 -6.50 23.65 -4.98
C ALA A 368 -5.65 23.43 -3.72
N LEU A 369 -4.49 24.07 -3.59
CA LEU A 369 -3.65 24.03 -2.38
C LEU A 369 -4.35 24.69 -1.17
N ARG A 370 -5.09 25.79 -1.38
CA ARG A 370 -5.91 26.42 -0.33
C ARG A 370 -7.05 25.50 0.12
N ASP A 371 -7.72 24.85 -0.83
CA ASP A 371 -8.83 23.93 -0.55
C ASP A 371 -8.33 22.70 0.22
N ARG A 372 -7.17 22.17 -0.14
CA ARG A 372 -6.47 21.14 0.61
C ARG A 372 -6.13 21.60 2.04
N SER A 373 -5.62 22.82 2.20
CA SER A 373 -5.26 23.39 3.50
C SER A 373 -6.50 23.57 4.38
N ALA A 374 -7.63 24.02 3.80
CA ALA A 374 -8.89 24.12 4.52
C ALA A 374 -9.39 22.75 5.00
N TRP A 375 -9.27 21.70 4.18
CA TRP A 375 -9.59 20.32 4.60
C TRP A 375 -8.69 19.86 5.75
N TYR A 376 -7.40 20.17 5.69
CA TYR A 376 -6.48 19.80 6.77
C TYR A 376 -6.90 20.39 8.12
N GLN A 377 -7.38 21.65 8.16
CA GLN A 377 -7.91 22.26 9.40
C GLN A 377 -9.12 21.49 9.93
N VAL A 378 -10.06 21.09 9.07
CA VAL A 378 -11.22 20.28 9.48
C VAL A 378 -10.78 18.92 10.07
N VAL A 379 -9.76 18.29 9.46
CA VAL A 379 -9.22 17.04 10.02
C VAL A 379 -8.58 17.26 11.40
N LEU A 380 -7.89 18.38 11.62
CA LEU A 380 -7.35 18.71 12.95
C LEU A 380 -8.48 18.92 13.98
N GLU A 381 -9.54 19.67 13.64
CA GLU A 381 -10.69 19.88 14.51
C GLU A 381 -11.39 18.56 14.89
N LEU A 382 -11.47 17.60 13.97
CA LEU A 382 -11.97 16.26 14.24
C LEU A 382 -11.04 15.48 15.18
N LEU A 383 -9.72 15.58 14.97
CA LEU A 383 -8.72 14.89 15.79
C LEU A 383 -8.46 15.54 17.14
N GLU A 384 -8.98 16.74 17.41
CA GLU A 384 -9.13 17.30 18.77
C GLU A 384 -10.26 16.63 19.56
N GLN A 385 -11.28 16.11 18.87
CA GLN A 385 -12.44 15.46 19.48
C GLN A 385 -12.29 13.94 19.56
N PHE A 386 -11.56 13.34 18.60
CA PHE A 386 -11.39 11.90 18.46
C PHE A 386 -9.90 11.54 18.41
N ASP A 387 -9.52 10.42 19.05
CA ASP A 387 -8.14 9.93 19.00
C ASP A 387 -7.80 9.35 17.62
N PHE A 388 -8.80 8.78 16.93
CA PHE A 388 -8.69 8.24 15.58
C PHE A 388 -9.98 8.48 14.80
N LEU A 389 -9.87 8.47 13.47
CA LEU A 389 -11.04 8.46 12.58
C LEU A 389 -11.09 7.15 11.81
N VAL A 390 -12.28 6.65 11.51
CA VAL A 390 -12.45 5.43 10.71
C VAL A 390 -13.52 5.63 9.64
N MET A 391 -13.34 4.95 8.50
CA MET A 391 -14.30 4.90 7.40
C MET A 391 -14.01 3.68 6.51
N PRO A 392 -14.89 3.31 5.56
CA PRO A 392 -14.58 2.26 4.60
C PRO A 392 -13.29 2.55 3.85
N THR A 393 -12.49 1.52 3.55
CA THR A 393 -11.30 1.68 2.71
C THR A 393 -11.66 1.78 1.22
N ALA A 394 -12.76 1.17 0.80
CA ALA A 394 -13.23 1.23 -0.58
C ALA A 394 -14.75 1.39 -0.61
N GLN A 395 -15.27 1.97 -1.71
CA GLN A 395 -16.71 2.15 -1.93
C GLN A 395 -17.39 0.91 -2.49
N VAL A 396 -16.60 -0.06 -2.99
CA VAL A 396 -17.04 -1.27 -3.68
C VAL A 396 -16.32 -2.49 -3.13
N PHE A 397 -16.88 -3.66 -3.34
CA PHE A 397 -16.17 -4.94 -3.26
C PHE A 397 -15.21 -5.11 -4.44
N PRO A 398 -14.30 -6.12 -4.43
CA PRO A 398 -13.53 -6.47 -5.61
C PRO A 398 -14.45 -6.75 -6.80
N PHE A 399 -14.37 -5.91 -7.83
CA PHE A 399 -15.18 -6.00 -9.04
C PHE A 399 -14.54 -6.95 -10.08
N ASP A 400 -15.22 -7.19 -11.19
CA ASP A 400 -14.76 -8.07 -12.26
C ASP A 400 -13.40 -7.63 -12.81
N ALA A 401 -12.44 -8.56 -12.91
CA ALA A 401 -11.08 -8.28 -13.35
C ALA A 401 -10.96 -7.90 -14.84
N GLU A 402 -12.02 -8.09 -15.63
CA GLU A 402 -12.06 -7.69 -17.04
C GLU A 402 -12.59 -6.26 -17.23
N LEU A 403 -13.10 -5.62 -16.16
CA LEU A 403 -13.47 -4.21 -16.19
C LEU A 403 -12.24 -3.36 -15.91
N ASP A 404 -12.09 -2.28 -16.65
CA ASP A 404 -11.06 -1.25 -16.42
C ASP A 404 -11.27 -0.54 -15.07
N TRP A 405 -12.50 -0.15 -14.76
CA TRP A 405 -12.95 0.43 -13.49
C TRP A 405 -14.48 0.45 -13.37
N PRO A 406 -15.06 0.57 -12.16
CA PRO A 406 -16.50 0.64 -11.98
C PRO A 406 -17.10 1.93 -12.53
N HIS A 407 -17.91 1.86 -13.57
CA HIS A 407 -18.57 3.04 -14.18
C HIS A 407 -19.78 3.52 -13.37
N SER A 408 -20.26 2.73 -12.41
CA SER A 408 -21.33 3.09 -11.48
C SER A 408 -21.11 2.43 -10.13
N VAL A 409 -21.40 3.16 -9.05
CA VAL A 409 -21.35 2.70 -7.65
C VAL A 409 -22.62 3.12 -6.95
N GLY A 410 -23.35 2.18 -6.32
CA GLY A 410 -24.59 2.47 -5.62
C GLY A 410 -25.63 3.21 -6.45
N GLY A 411 -25.67 2.98 -7.76
CA GLY A 411 -26.57 3.66 -8.70
C GLY A 411 -26.09 5.04 -9.20
N HIS A 412 -24.93 5.52 -8.74
CA HIS A 412 -24.32 6.79 -9.16
C HIS A 412 -23.24 6.56 -10.23
N SER A 413 -23.30 7.30 -11.35
CA SER A 413 -22.26 7.27 -12.38
C SER A 413 -20.95 7.81 -11.87
N MET A 414 -19.85 7.16 -12.23
CA MET A 414 -18.49 7.62 -11.96
C MET A 414 -18.00 8.45 -13.15
N ASP A 415 -17.59 9.68 -12.90
CA ASP A 415 -17.20 10.67 -13.93
C ASP A 415 -15.72 10.55 -14.35
N SER A 416 -14.98 9.71 -13.65
CA SER A 416 -13.56 9.47 -13.92
C SER A 416 -13.12 8.12 -13.38
N TYR A 417 -12.03 7.59 -13.96
CA TYR A 417 -11.49 6.27 -13.65
C TYR A 417 -11.13 6.04 -12.17
N HIS A 418 -11.09 7.11 -11.37
CA HIS A 418 -10.71 7.06 -9.95
C HIS A 418 -11.78 7.65 -9.01
N ARG A 419 -12.97 8.06 -9.50
CA ARG A 419 -14.06 8.56 -8.66
C ARG A 419 -14.55 7.52 -7.63
N TRP A 420 -14.58 6.26 -8.00
CA TRP A 420 -14.96 5.16 -7.13
C TRP A 420 -13.96 4.88 -5.98
N MET A 421 -12.79 5.53 -5.99
CA MET A 421 -11.78 5.44 -4.93
C MET A 421 -11.83 6.61 -3.95
N GLN A 422 -12.87 7.42 -3.97
CA GLN A 422 -12.96 8.67 -3.20
C GLN A 422 -12.94 8.43 -1.68
N ALA A 423 -13.31 7.25 -1.20
CA ALA A 423 -13.23 6.87 0.22
C ALA A 423 -11.82 7.04 0.83
N VAL A 424 -10.75 6.89 0.04
CA VAL A 424 -9.37 7.06 0.53
C VAL A 424 -8.85 8.50 0.44
N LEU A 425 -9.63 9.41 -0.15
CA LEU A 425 -9.26 10.80 -0.39
C LEU A 425 -9.04 11.61 0.91
N PRO A 426 -9.89 11.51 1.94
CA PRO A 426 -9.77 12.31 3.16
C PRO A 426 -8.39 12.24 3.82
N ALA A 427 -7.88 11.05 4.07
CA ALA A 427 -6.54 10.85 4.65
C ALA A 427 -5.41 11.28 3.69
N THR A 428 -5.58 11.04 2.37
CA THR A 428 -4.61 11.45 1.35
C THR A 428 -4.43 12.96 1.31
N MET A 429 -5.54 13.70 1.26
CA MET A 429 -5.50 15.17 1.17
C MET A 429 -5.02 15.82 2.46
N ALA A 430 -5.31 15.22 3.60
CA ALA A 430 -4.76 15.66 4.89
C ALA A 430 -3.27 15.29 5.06
N GLY A 431 -2.75 14.30 4.34
CA GLY A 431 -1.35 13.85 4.47
C GLY A 431 -1.06 13.12 5.78
N VAL A 432 -2.08 12.59 6.43
CA VAL A 432 -2.00 11.86 7.71
C VAL A 432 -1.84 10.35 7.49
N PRO A 433 -1.34 9.59 8.50
CA PRO A 433 -1.22 8.15 8.38
C PRO A 433 -2.59 7.48 8.36
N ALA A 434 -2.74 6.45 7.54
CA ALA A 434 -3.97 5.67 7.44
C ALA A 434 -3.65 4.19 7.19
N LEU A 435 -4.13 3.33 8.07
CA LEU A 435 -3.99 1.88 8.00
C LEU A 435 -5.28 1.27 7.44
N SER A 436 -5.20 0.57 6.32
CA SER A 436 -6.26 -0.35 5.93
C SER A 436 -6.16 -1.62 6.76
N ALA A 437 -7.23 -1.94 7.46
CA ALA A 437 -7.36 -3.16 8.26
C ALA A 437 -8.50 -4.02 7.68
N PRO A 438 -8.39 -5.36 7.70
CA PRO A 438 -9.48 -6.25 7.34
C PRO A 438 -10.74 -5.99 8.19
N ALA A 439 -11.89 -5.91 7.55
CA ALA A 439 -13.20 -5.79 8.21
C ALA A 439 -14.07 -7.06 8.04
N GLY A 440 -13.44 -8.17 7.62
CA GLY A 440 -14.10 -9.45 7.38
C GLY A 440 -14.45 -9.66 5.90
N LEU A 441 -15.24 -10.69 5.65
CA LEU A 441 -15.73 -11.05 4.33
C LEU A 441 -17.21 -10.66 4.19
N GLY A 442 -17.55 -10.00 3.09
CA GLY A 442 -18.94 -9.72 2.74
C GLY A 442 -19.71 -10.98 2.37
N SER A 443 -21.01 -10.82 2.05
CA SER A 443 -21.93 -11.93 1.75
C SER A 443 -21.50 -12.85 0.60
N HIS A 444 -20.65 -12.34 -0.29
CA HIS A 444 -20.11 -13.11 -1.42
C HIS A 444 -18.73 -13.72 -1.15
N GLY A 445 -18.26 -13.71 0.11
CA GLY A 445 -16.94 -14.21 0.48
C GLY A 445 -15.77 -13.32 0.04
N LEU A 446 -16.05 -12.08 -0.41
CA LEU A 446 -15.04 -11.12 -0.83
C LEU A 446 -14.63 -10.21 0.34
N PRO A 447 -13.33 -9.91 0.48
CA PRO A 447 -12.83 -9.08 1.56
C PRO A 447 -13.33 -7.63 1.51
N VAL A 448 -13.52 -7.06 2.70
CA VAL A 448 -13.78 -5.62 2.94
C VAL A 448 -12.73 -5.10 3.90
N GLY A 449 -12.36 -3.83 3.76
CA GLY A 449 -11.45 -3.14 4.67
C GLY A 449 -12.06 -1.88 5.28
N ILE A 450 -11.69 -1.62 6.52
CA ILE A 450 -11.88 -0.35 7.21
C ILE A 450 -10.53 0.36 7.31
N GLN A 451 -10.48 1.67 7.05
CA GLN A 451 -9.25 2.42 7.27
C GLN A 451 -9.29 3.16 8.61
N ILE A 452 -8.19 3.05 9.35
CA ILE A 452 -7.93 3.73 10.62
C ILE A 452 -7.00 4.90 10.33
N ILE A 453 -7.50 6.13 10.52
CA ILE A 453 -6.81 7.37 10.21
C ILE A 453 -6.33 7.97 11.54
N GLY A 454 -5.03 8.22 11.65
CA GLY A 454 -4.43 8.78 12.85
C GLY A 454 -4.14 10.27 12.76
N PRO A 455 -3.76 10.89 13.90
CA PRO A 455 -3.25 12.25 13.93
C PRO A 455 -2.02 12.45 13.02
N PRO A 456 -1.69 13.69 12.65
CA PRO A 456 -0.49 13.99 11.87
C PRO A 456 0.75 13.38 12.52
N GLN A 457 1.55 12.68 11.73
CA GLN A 457 2.81 12.05 12.13
C GLN A 457 2.69 10.96 13.22
N ALA A 458 1.47 10.44 13.47
CA ALA A 458 1.21 9.43 14.50
C ALA A 458 1.26 8.00 13.95
N ASP A 459 2.21 7.67 13.07
CA ASP A 459 2.37 6.35 12.46
C ASP A 459 2.46 5.24 13.52
N PHE A 460 3.16 5.49 14.64
CA PHE A 460 3.24 4.56 15.77
C PHE A 460 1.87 4.29 16.41
N SER A 461 1.10 5.34 16.69
CA SER A 461 -0.22 5.21 17.31
C SER A 461 -1.20 4.45 16.42
N VAL A 462 -1.09 4.64 15.09
CA VAL A 462 -1.90 3.89 14.10
C VAL A 462 -1.52 2.41 14.10
N LEU A 463 -0.24 2.07 14.23
CA LEU A 463 0.18 0.66 14.38
C LEU A 463 -0.30 0.07 15.71
N GLN A 464 -0.29 0.83 16.80
CA GLN A 464 -0.77 0.36 18.12
C GLN A 464 -2.27 0.04 18.10
N ILE A 465 -3.12 0.98 17.62
CA ILE A 465 -4.57 0.71 17.52
C ILE A 465 -4.86 -0.39 16.49
N GLY A 466 -4.12 -0.44 15.38
CA GLY A 466 -4.22 -1.53 14.41
C GLY A 466 -3.88 -2.88 15.01
N HIS A 467 -2.87 -2.96 15.89
CA HIS A 467 -2.51 -4.18 16.60
C HIS A 467 -3.60 -4.62 17.58
N ALA A 468 -4.13 -3.72 18.39
CA ALA A 468 -5.22 -4.02 19.31
C ALA A 468 -6.46 -4.51 18.55
N TYR A 469 -6.80 -3.86 17.45
CA TYR A 469 -7.87 -4.27 16.53
C TYR A 469 -7.61 -5.66 15.92
N ASP A 470 -6.37 -5.96 15.46
CA ASP A 470 -6.00 -7.27 14.90
C ASP A 470 -6.20 -8.40 15.93
N GLN A 471 -5.75 -8.17 17.17
CA GLN A 471 -5.91 -9.14 18.24
C GLN A 471 -7.40 -9.40 18.57
N ALA A 472 -8.23 -8.35 18.58
CA ALA A 472 -9.65 -8.46 18.85
C ALA A 472 -10.47 -9.06 17.70
N SER A 473 -10.14 -8.73 16.45
CA SER A 473 -10.92 -9.14 15.28
C SER A 473 -10.53 -10.48 14.71
N GLY A 474 -9.23 -10.73 14.59
CA GLY A 474 -8.69 -11.93 13.94
C GLY A 474 -9.05 -12.06 12.45
N TYR A 475 -9.60 -11.04 11.81
CA TYR A 475 -10.05 -11.12 10.41
C TYR A 475 -8.95 -11.47 9.43
N ALA A 476 -7.73 -10.96 9.63
CA ALA A 476 -6.58 -11.29 8.78
C ALA A 476 -6.16 -12.77 8.83
N ARG A 477 -6.69 -13.54 9.79
CA ARG A 477 -6.45 -15.00 9.90
C ARG A 477 -7.36 -15.82 8.97
N GLN A 478 -8.39 -15.20 8.38
CA GLN A 478 -9.21 -15.82 7.35
C GLN A 478 -8.38 -15.98 6.08
N LEU A 479 -8.03 -17.22 5.77
CA LEU A 479 -7.14 -17.53 4.65
C LEU A 479 -7.88 -17.48 3.32
N SER A 480 -7.15 -17.12 2.28
CA SER A 480 -7.62 -17.27 0.90
C SER A 480 -7.96 -18.73 0.59
N PRO A 481 -9.09 -18.99 -0.13
CA PRO A 481 -9.42 -20.32 -0.62
C PRO A 481 -8.34 -20.93 -1.54
N LEU A 482 -7.47 -20.09 -2.13
CA LEU A 482 -6.37 -20.55 -3.01
C LEU A 482 -5.22 -21.20 -2.24
N LEU A 483 -5.16 -21.04 -0.93
CA LEU A 483 -4.11 -21.66 -0.11
C LEU A 483 -4.38 -23.15 0.18
N GLY A 484 -5.60 -23.60 -0.04
CA GLY A 484 -6.02 -25.01 0.12
C GLY A 484 -6.58 -25.28 1.49
#